data_fc91be62f4f7274a97925f2a6f0c1d04
#
_entry.id   fc91be62f4f7274a97925f2a6f0c1d04
#
_cell.length_a   1.000
_cell.length_b   1.000
_cell.length_c   1.000
_cell.angle_alpha   90.00
_cell.angle_beta   90.00
_cell.angle_gamma   90.00
#
_symmetry.space_group_name_H-M   'P 1'
#
loop_
_entity.id
_entity.type
_entity.pdbx_description
1 polymer ?
#
loop_
_entity_poly.entity_id
_entity_poly.type
_entity_poly.pdbx_seq_one_letter_code
_entity_poly.pdbx_strand_id
1 'polypeptide(L)'
;MVDSKSQIEHSISQVRKRDGSVSDFNRDKILNAIHKAFSASNKPDKELAAQLCDGVLAKLTEHGFSANNPPSVESIQDLVESTLIDQGHSDIAKSYILYRHERRKVREEKM
;
A
#
# COMPACT_ATOMS: atom_id res chain seq x y z
N MET A 1 -22.70 -18.51 8.38
CA MET A 1 -21.87 -17.54 9.06
C MET A 1 -21.17 -16.64 8.07
N VAL A 2 -21.26 -15.39 8.31
CA VAL A 2 -20.64 -14.45 7.41
C VAL A 2 -19.12 -14.52 7.52
N ASP A 3 -18.51 -14.55 6.39
CA ASP A 3 -17.08 -14.57 6.30
C ASP A 3 -16.56 -13.15 6.49
N SER A 4 -15.99 -12.86 7.65
CA SER A 4 -15.46 -11.52 7.91
C SER A 4 -14.32 -11.17 6.98
N LYS A 5 -13.60 -12.14 6.46
CA LYS A 5 -12.57 -11.92 5.47
C LYS A 5 -13.13 -11.32 4.20
N SER A 6 -14.23 -11.87 3.71
CA SER A 6 -14.88 -11.35 2.52
C SER A 6 -15.32 -9.91 2.71
N GLN A 7 -15.85 -9.59 3.89
CA GLN A 7 -16.29 -8.24 4.19
C GLN A 7 -15.11 -7.27 4.21
N ILE A 8 -13.98 -7.69 4.78
CA ILE A 8 -12.78 -6.86 4.81
C ILE A 8 -12.26 -6.64 3.40
N GLU A 9 -12.23 -7.67 2.57
CA GLU A 9 -11.76 -7.59 1.20
C GLU A 9 -12.59 -6.62 0.36
N HIS A 10 -13.88 -6.53 0.64
CA HIS A 10 -14.78 -5.66 -0.11
C HIS A 10 -14.95 -4.28 0.49
N SER A 11 -14.30 -4.02 1.64
CA SER A 11 -14.48 -2.73 2.30
C SER A 11 -13.81 -1.58 1.55
N ILE A 12 -12.75 -1.85 0.80
CA ILE A 12 -12.05 -0.83 0.04
C ILE A 12 -12.09 -1.20 -1.43
N SER A 13 -12.78 -0.39 -2.23
CA SER A 13 -12.94 -0.64 -3.65
C SER A 13 -12.34 0.48 -4.51
N GLN A 14 -12.01 1.61 -3.90
CA GLN A 14 -11.52 2.77 -4.63
C GLN A 14 -10.40 3.46 -3.86
N VAL A 15 -9.62 4.24 -4.58
CA VAL A 15 -8.54 5.05 -4.01
C VAL A 15 -8.65 6.47 -4.54
N ARG A 16 -8.39 7.44 -3.69
CA ARG A 16 -8.43 8.86 -4.06
C ARG A 16 -7.05 9.32 -4.49
N LYS A 17 -6.98 9.86 -5.70
CA LYS A 17 -5.74 10.39 -6.24
C LYS A 17 -5.52 11.82 -5.77
N ARG A 18 -4.31 12.31 -6.02
CA ARG A 18 -3.87 13.62 -5.60
C ARG A 18 -4.74 14.75 -6.15
N ASP A 19 -5.23 14.60 -7.36
CA ASP A 19 -6.08 15.60 -8.00
C ASP A 19 -7.54 15.54 -7.52
N GLY A 20 -7.83 14.68 -6.57
CA GLY A 20 -9.18 14.50 -6.03
C GLY A 20 -10.01 13.47 -6.78
N SER A 21 -9.55 13.00 -7.92
CA SER A 21 -10.28 11.96 -8.65
C SER A 21 -10.17 10.62 -7.94
N VAL A 22 -11.08 9.72 -8.25
CA VAL A 22 -11.15 8.41 -7.64
C VAL A 22 -10.95 7.35 -8.72
N SER A 23 -10.17 6.33 -8.41
CA SER A 23 -9.96 5.21 -9.32
C SER A 23 -10.12 3.90 -8.56
N ASP A 24 -10.16 2.80 -9.29
CA ASP A 24 -10.30 1.48 -8.67
C ASP A 24 -9.10 1.16 -7.79
N PHE A 25 -9.38 0.56 -6.65
CA PHE A 25 -8.34 0.07 -5.76
C PHE A 25 -7.76 -1.22 -6.34
N ASN A 26 -6.44 -1.31 -6.40
CA ASN A 26 -5.77 -2.49 -6.91
C ASN A 26 -4.71 -2.94 -5.91
N ARG A 27 -5.01 -4.05 -5.22
CA ARG A 27 -4.12 -4.65 -4.23
C ARG A 27 -2.74 -4.96 -4.82
N ASP A 28 -2.71 -5.37 -6.08
CA ASP A 28 -1.45 -5.76 -6.73
C ASP A 28 -0.47 -4.59 -6.85
N LYS A 29 -0.95 -3.37 -6.92
CA LYS A 29 -0.07 -2.20 -6.94
C LYS A 29 0.69 -2.07 -5.63
N ILE A 30 0.04 -2.33 -4.51
CA ILE A 30 0.67 -2.31 -3.19
C ILE A 30 1.68 -3.45 -3.10
N LEU A 31 1.25 -4.65 -3.49
CA LEU A 31 2.10 -5.84 -3.45
C LEU A 31 3.35 -5.65 -4.29
N ASN A 32 3.20 -5.15 -5.51
CA ASN A 32 4.33 -4.93 -6.41
C ASN A 32 5.30 -3.88 -5.88
N ALA A 33 4.78 -2.82 -5.27
CA ALA A 33 5.62 -1.78 -4.68
C ALA A 33 6.45 -2.33 -3.52
N ILE A 34 5.82 -3.13 -2.65
CA ILE A 34 6.53 -3.77 -1.54
C ILE A 34 7.59 -4.74 -2.08
N HIS A 35 7.21 -5.55 -3.06
CA HIS A 35 8.13 -6.51 -3.68
C HIS A 35 9.35 -5.81 -4.30
N LYS A 36 9.12 -4.69 -4.97
CA LYS A 36 10.22 -3.91 -5.54
C LYS A 36 11.16 -3.38 -4.46
N ALA A 37 10.61 -2.96 -3.32
CA ALA A 37 11.43 -2.50 -2.21
C ALA A 37 12.30 -3.62 -1.65
N PHE A 38 11.75 -4.82 -1.53
CA PHE A 38 12.53 -5.99 -1.12
C PHE A 38 13.64 -6.31 -2.11
N SER A 39 13.33 -6.28 -3.39
CA SER A 39 14.32 -6.55 -4.44
C SER A 39 15.44 -5.50 -4.46
N ALA A 40 15.09 -4.23 -4.26
CA ALA A 40 16.06 -3.14 -4.20
C ALA A 40 17.01 -3.28 -3.03
N SER A 41 16.58 -3.97 -1.97
CA SER A 41 17.40 -4.22 -0.79
C SER A 41 18.14 -5.56 -0.87
N ASN A 42 18.09 -6.21 -2.03
CA ASN A 42 18.71 -7.52 -2.26
C ASN A 42 18.15 -8.61 -1.36
N LYS A 43 16.87 -8.51 -1.01
CA LYS A 43 16.19 -9.47 -0.14
C LYS A 43 14.81 -9.84 -0.69
N PRO A 44 14.73 -10.31 -1.95
CA PRO A 44 13.42 -10.61 -2.54
C PRO A 44 12.71 -11.71 -1.74
N ASP A 45 11.45 -11.46 -1.40
CA ASP A 45 10.63 -12.41 -0.63
C ASP A 45 9.15 -12.16 -0.96
N LYS A 46 8.64 -12.94 -1.89
CA LYS A 46 7.27 -12.78 -2.36
C LYS A 46 6.23 -13.09 -1.29
N GLU A 47 6.49 -14.11 -0.47
CA GLU A 47 5.56 -14.49 0.59
C GLU A 47 5.45 -13.41 1.64
N LEU A 48 6.59 -12.90 2.07
CA LEU A 48 6.61 -11.84 3.08
C LEU A 48 5.98 -10.56 2.52
N ALA A 49 6.24 -10.25 1.26
CA ALA A 49 5.61 -9.08 0.62
C ALA A 49 4.09 -9.22 0.62
N ALA A 50 3.57 -10.41 0.34
CA ALA A 50 2.13 -10.67 0.36
C ALA A 50 1.57 -10.51 1.78
N GLN A 51 2.27 -11.02 2.78
CA GLN A 51 1.84 -10.89 4.17
C GLN A 51 1.81 -9.42 4.62
N LEU A 52 2.82 -8.67 4.23
CA LEU A 52 2.87 -7.24 4.56
C LEU A 52 1.77 -6.47 3.84
N CYS A 53 1.48 -6.84 2.61
CA CYS A 53 0.37 -6.24 1.87
C CYS A 53 -0.95 -6.48 2.61
N ASP A 54 -1.20 -7.70 3.06
CA ASP A 54 -2.40 -8.02 3.84
C ASP A 54 -2.45 -7.21 5.13
N GLY A 55 -1.31 -7.00 5.77
CA GLY A 55 -1.22 -6.17 6.97
C GLY A 55 -1.60 -4.72 6.69
N VAL A 56 -1.18 -4.19 5.55
CA VAL A 56 -1.55 -2.82 5.15
C VAL A 56 -3.05 -2.71 4.95
N LEU A 57 -3.66 -3.71 4.29
CA LEU A 57 -5.09 -3.71 4.07
C LEU A 57 -5.87 -3.75 5.38
N ALA A 58 -5.40 -4.55 6.33
CA ALA A 58 -6.02 -4.61 7.66
C ALA A 58 -5.94 -3.26 8.36
N LYS A 59 -4.81 -2.59 8.27
CA LYS A 59 -4.63 -1.26 8.88
C LYS A 59 -5.53 -0.21 8.23
N LEU A 60 -5.71 -0.28 6.92
CA LEU A 60 -6.63 0.63 6.24
C LEU A 60 -8.04 0.50 6.81
N THR A 61 -8.50 -0.74 6.99
CA THR A 61 -9.80 -0.99 7.57
C THR A 61 -9.88 -0.47 9.01
N GLU A 62 -8.85 -0.69 9.80
CA GLU A 62 -8.79 -0.20 11.19
C GLU A 62 -8.85 1.32 11.26
N HIS A 63 -8.30 2.00 10.26
CA HIS A 63 -8.33 3.47 10.20
C HIS A 63 -9.65 4.02 9.69
N GLY A 64 -10.63 3.17 9.43
CA GLY A 64 -11.96 3.61 9.02
C GLY A 64 -12.15 3.79 7.53
N PHE A 65 -11.17 3.41 6.72
CA PHE A 65 -11.35 3.45 5.26
C PHE A 65 -12.25 2.32 4.81
N SER A 66 -13.06 2.59 3.81
CA SER A 66 -14.06 1.64 3.34
C SER A 66 -14.49 2.02 1.92
N ALA A 67 -15.47 1.28 1.38
CA ALA A 67 -16.05 1.60 0.08
C ALA A 67 -16.65 3.02 0.05
N ASN A 68 -17.17 3.48 1.17
CA ASN A 68 -17.76 4.82 1.28
C ASN A 68 -16.77 5.89 1.73
N ASN A 69 -15.56 5.48 2.05
CA ASN A 69 -14.52 6.39 2.52
C ASN A 69 -13.18 5.92 1.96
N PRO A 70 -12.92 6.15 0.66
CA PRO A 70 -11.70 5.65 0.04
C PRO A 70 -10.45 6.32 0.59
N PRO A 71 -9.38 5.55 0.82
CA PRO A 71 -8.11 6.13 1.25
C PRO A 71 -7.46 6.90 0.10
N SER A 72 -6.63 7.87 0.46
CA SER A 72 -5.80 8.52 -0.55
C SER A 72 -4.59 7.66 -0.85
N VAL A 73 -3.95 7.91 -1.98
CA VAL A 73 -2.70 7.24 -2.33
C VAL A 73 -1.67 7.47 -1.23
N GLU A 74 -1.57 8.70 -0.73
CA GLU A 74 -0.61 9.05 0.32
C GLU A 74 -0.89 8.30 1.62
N SER A 75 -2.16 8.15 2.00
CA SER A 75 -2.52 7.39 3.20
C SER A 75 -2.09 5.93 3.09
N ILE A 76 -2.30 5.33 1.92
CA ILE A 76 -1.87 3.96 1.68
C ILE A 76 -0.35 3.86 1.80
N GLN A 77 0.37 4.78 1.17
CA GLN A 77 1.83 4.79 1.19
C GLN A 77 2.37 4.97 2.61
N ASP A 78 1.74 5.83 3.39
CA ASP A 78 2.13 6.03 4.80
C ASP A 78 1.97 4.74 5.60
N LEU A 79 0.89 4.01 5.36
CA LEU A 79 0.66 2.75 6.05
C LEU A 79 1.61 1.64 5.59
N VAL A 80 2.01 1.64 4.33
CA VAL A 80 3.05 0.71 3.86
C VAL A 80 4.35 0.98 4.61
N GLU A 81 4.77 2.23 4.68
CA GLU A 81 5.99 2.61 5.41
C GLU A 81 5.94 2.18 6.87
N SER A 82 4.84 2.53 7.57
CA SER A 82 4.73 2.19 8.98
C SER A 82 4.67 0.69 9.21
N THR A 83 4.01 -0.05 8.31
CA THR A 83 3.96 -1.51 8.43
C THR A 83 5.34 -2.12 8.30
N LEU A 84 6.13 -1.66 7.33
CA LEU A 84 7.50 -2.14 7.15
C LEU A 84 8.35 -1.86 8.39
N ILE A 85 8.24 -0.66 8.94
CA ILE A 85 9.00 -0.27 10.13
C ILE A 85 8.56 -1.10 11.35
N ASP A 86 7.26 -1.21 11.56
CA ASP A 86 6.70 -1.93 12.71
C ASP A 86 7.05 -3.41 12.71
N GLN A 87 7.20 -3.99 11.53
CA GLN A 87 7.57 -5.40 11.38
C GLN A 87 9.08 -5.63 11.39
N GLY A 88 9.87 -4.59 11.66
CA GLY A 88 11.31 -4.72 11.76
C GLY A 88 12.06 -4.65 10.43
N HIS A 89 11.41 -4.14 9.39
CA HIS A 89 12.00 -4.04 8.05
C HIS A 89 12.34 -2.61 7.69
N SER A 90 13.09 -1.93 8.57
CA SER A 90 13.42 -0.52 8.35
C SER A 90 14.31 -0.32 7.11
N ASP A 91 15.14 -1.29 6.76
CA ASP A 91 15.96 -1.24 5.55
C ASP A 91 15.07 -1.29 4.30
N ILE A 92 14.05 -2.15 4.32
CA ILE A 92 13.09 -2.24 3.22
C ILE A 92 12.24 -0.95 3.16
N ALA A 93 11.90 -0.40 4.32
CA ALA A 93 11.15 0.86 4.38
C ALA A 93 11.92 1.98 3.68
N LYS A 94 13.23 2.05 3.88
CA LYS A 94 14.06 3.06 3.18
C LYS A 94 13.98 2.91 1.68
N SER A 95 14.06 1.69 1.18
CA SER A 95 13.94 1.43 -0.26
C SER A 95 12.56 1.81 -0.76
N TYR A 96 11.52 1.55 0.02
CA TYR A 96 10.16 1.91 -0.35
C TYR A 96 9.98 3.43 -0.41
N ILE A 97 10.56 4.15 0.54
CA ILE A 97 10.50 5.62 0.57
C ILE A 97 11.13 6.20 -0.70
N LEU A 98 12.28 5.65 -1.10
CA LEU A 98 12.94 6.08 -2.33
C LEU A 98 12.09 5.78 -3.56
N TYR A 99 11.48 4.59 -3.61
CA TYR A 99 10.57 4.22 -4.69
C TYR A 99 9.39 5.18 -4.78
N ARG A 100 8.78 5.48 -3.65
CA ARG A 100 7.64 6.39 -3.55
C ARG A 100 8.03 7.78 -4.07
N HIS A 101 9.20 8.26 -3.66
CA HIS A 101 9.71 9.56 -4.08
C HIS A 101 9.94 9.60 -5.59
N GLU A 102 10.55 8.57 -6.14
CA GLU A 102 10.81 8.47 -7.57
C GLU A 102 9.53 8.45 -8.38
N ARG A 103 8.53 7.70 -7.93
CA ARG A 103 7.24 7.64 -8.62
C ARG A 103 6.55 8.99 -8.62
N ARG A 104 6.61 9.71 -7.52
CA ARG A 104 6.04 11.05 -7.41
C ARG A 104 6.74 12.01 -8.39
N LYS A 105 8.06 11.96 -8.43
CA LYS A 105 8.87 12.80 -9.30
C LYS A 105 8.52 12.57 -10.78
N VAL A 106 8.42 11.32 -11.19
CA VAL A 106 8.06 10.97 -12.57
C VAL A 106 6.69 11.54 -12.93
N ARG A 107 5.72 11.44 -12.04
CA ARG A 107 4.38 11.99 -12.29
C ARG A 107 4.41 13.50 -12.43
N GLU A 108 5.18 14.18 -11.60
CA GLU A 108 5.31 15.64 -11.66
C GLU A 108 5.97 16.09 -12.95
N GLU A 109 6.96 15.36 -13.42
CA GLU A 109 7.65 15.69 -14.67
C GLU A 109 6.73 15.54 -15.89
N LYS A 110 5.77 14.64 -15.84
CA LYS A 110 4.84 14.41 -16.93
C LYS A 110 3.69 15.40 -16.97
N MET A 111 3.52 16.15 -15.94
CA MET A 111 2.50 17.18 -15.88
C MET A 111 3.05 18.49 -16.44
#